data_d74785c179b3bfc1473d5d1d8c0cc545
#
_entry.id   d74785c179b3bfc1473d5d1d8c0cc545
#
_cell.length_a   1.000
_cell.length_b   1.000
_cell.length_c   1.000
_cell.angle_alpha   90.00
_cell.angle_beta   90.00
_cell.angle_gamma   90.00
#
_symmetry.space_group_name_H-M   'P 1'
#
loop_
_entity.id
_entity.type
_entity.pdbx_description
1 polymer ?
#
loop_
_entity_poly.entity_id
_entity_poly.type
_entity_poly.pdbx_seq_one_letter_code
_entity_poly.pdbx_strand_id
1 'polypeptide(L)'
;MIHIDVDPAEISKNRSADVPIVGDLKNVLPDLVEILGKDYAQTLPDLSGWWTYLNKIREDYPLGYAKTEDGLGSPQYVLERISALTGPDAIYVSGVGQHQMWSAHFIKHEKPRHFINSAGLGTMGYSVPAAMGAQVGEPDKIVWAIDGDGCFQMTNQELATCVQNNIPIKVAIINNSSLGMVRQWQNLFYDVRYSNTHLKTGHGTERIPDFVKLAEAYGCAALRIGR
;
A
#
# COMPACT_ATOMS: atom_id res chain seq x y z
N MET A 1 -15.33 17.20 -17.22
CA MET A 1 -14.24 16.24 -16.85
C MET A 1 -13.26 16.13 -18.02
N ILE A 2 -11.95 16.31 -17.76
CA ILE A 2 -10.88 16.01 -18.73
C ILE A 2 -10.46 14.57 -18.49
N HIS A 3 -10.41 13.76 -19.54
CA HIS A 3 -10.00 12.36 -19.46
C HIS A 3 -8.85 12.13 -20.44
N ILE A 4 -7.68 11.82 -19.88
CA ILE A 4 -6.46 11.58 -20.66
C ILE A 4 -6.06 10.12 -20.43
N ASP A 5 -5.98 9.34 -21.49
CA ASP A 5 -5.54 7.95 -21.45
C ASP A 5 -4.84 7.57 -22.76
N VAL A 6 -3.87 6.67 -22.68
CA VAL A 6 -3.19 6.16 -23.85
C VAL A 6 -4.07 5.16 -24.63
N ASP A 7 -4.98 4.47 -23.92
CA ASP A 7 -5.93 3.54 -24.52
C ASP A 7 -7.26 4.24 -24.86
N PRO A 8 -7.62 4.35 -26.13
CA PRO A 8 -8.87 4.96 -26.54
C PRO A 8 -10.11 4.24 -25.98
N ALA A 9 -10.01 2.95 -25.64
CA ALA A 9 -11.11 2.17 -25.08
C ALA A 9 -11.44 2.53 -23.63
N GLU A 10 -10.52 3.15 -22.92
CA GLU A 10 -10.74 3.62 -21.54
C GLU A 10 -11.47 4.98 -21.51
N ILE A 11 -11.39 5.75 -22.58
CA ILE A 11 -12.04 7.08 -22.64
C ILE A 11 -13.56 6.94 -22.47
N SER A 12 -14.09 7.66 -21.50
CA SER A 12 -15.53 7.69 -21.17
C SER A 12 -16.13 6.36 -20.68
N LYS A 13 -15.33 5.37 -20.35
CA LYS A 13 -15.78 4.04 -19.92
C LYS A 13 -16.70 4.07 -18.69
N ASN A 14 -16.35 4.85 -17.69
CA ASN A 14 -17.12 4.96 -16.44
C ASN A 14 -17.88 6.28 -16.29
N ARG A 15 -17.38 7.34 -16.89
CA ARG A 15 -17.99 8.68 -16.91
C ARG A 15 -17.70 9.35 -18.25
N SER A 16 -18.68 10.04 -18.79
CA SER A 16 -18.50 10.82 -20.02
C SER A 16 -17.44 11.90 -19.83
N ALA A 17 -16.49 11.98 -20.75
CA ALA A 17 -15.49 13.03 -20.78
C ALA A 17 -16.04 14.23 -21.55
N ASP A 18 -15.92 15.44 -20.97
CA ASP A 18 -16.19 16.69 -21.69
C ASP A 18 -15.05 17.02 -22.67
N VAL A 19 -13.81 16.68 -22.27
CA VAL A 19 -12.60 16.83 -23.09
C VAL A 19 -11.85 15.50 -23.09
N PRO A 20 -12.04 14.66 -24.10
CA PRO A 20 -11.27 13.41 -24.25
C PRO A 20 -9.92 13.70 -24.92
N ILE A 21 -8.84 13.16 -24.38
CA ILE A 21 -7.50 13.23 -24.95
C ILE A 21 -6.90 11.83 -24.98
N VAL A 22 -6.74 11.26 -26.16
CA VAL A 22 -6.05 9.99 -26.34
C VAL A 22 -4.57 10.26 -26.55
N GLY A 23 -3.73 9.85 -25.61
CA GLY A 23 -2.29 10.09 -25.69
C GLY A 23 -1.55 9.67 -24.44
N ASP A 24 -0.24 9.44 -24.61
CA ASP A 24 0.65 9.18 -23.49
C ASP A 24 0.85 10.46 -22.67
N LEU A 25 0.63 10.38 -21.36
CA LEU A 25 0.85 11.49 -20.41
C LEU A 25 2.24 12.11 -20.52
N LYS A 26 3.25 11.32 -20.92
CA LYS A 26 4.61 11.81 -21.14
C LYS A 26 4.68 12.89 -22.21
N ASN A 27 3.79 12.83 -23.19
CA ASN A 27 3.70 13.82 -24.27
C ASN A 27 2.65 14.90 -23.95
N VAL A 28 1.47 14.48 -23.48
CA VAL A 28 0.34 15.39 -23.25
C VAL A 28 0.61 16.41 -22.14
N LEU A 29 1.25 15.97 -21.03
CA LEU A 29 1.48 16.88 -19.89
C LEU A 29 2.46 18.01 -20.19
N PRO A 30 3.59 17.81 -20.89
CA PRO A 30 4.46 18.92 -21.29
C PRO A 30 3.73 19.95 -22.16
N ASP A 31 2.95 19.51 -23.15
CA ASP A 31 2.19 20.39 -24.01
C ASP A 31 1.15 21.20 -23.22
N LEU A 32 0.45 20.55 -22.29
CA LEU A 32 -0.53 21.20 -21.43
C LEU A 32 0.15 22.26 -20.53
N VAL A 33 1.28 21.93 -19.93
CA VAL A 33 2.04 22.87 -19.07
C VAL A 33 2.54 24.07 -19.89
N GLU A 34 3.01 23.84 -21.11
CA GLU A 34 3.48 24.92 -22.01
C GLU A 34 2.34 25.87 -22.37
N ILE A 35 1.17 25.34 -22.76
CA ILE A 35 -0.01 26.16 -23.10
C ILE A 35 -0.47 26.96 -21.88
N LEU A 36 -0.60 26.31 -20.71
CA LEU A 36 -1.02 27.00 -19.49
C LEU A 36 -0.04 28.09 -19.07
N GLY A 37 1.26 27.85 -19.22
CA GLY A 37 2.29 28.82 -18.87
C GLY A 37 2.31 30.05 -19.82
N LYS A 38 2.07 29.86 -21.12
CA LYS A 38 2.08 30.93 -22.12
C LYS A 38 0.79 31.73 -22.13
N ASP A 39 -0.35 31.05 -22.18
CA ASP A 39 -1.62 31.69 -22.52
C ASP A 39 -2.45 32.05 -21.29
N TYR A 40 -2.23 31.35 -20.15
CA TYR A 40 -3.10 31.45 -18.98
C TYR A 40 -2.40 31.83 -17.68
N ALA A 41 -1.08 32.00 -17.68
CA ALA A 41 -0.33 32.29 -16.44
C ALA A 41 -0.83 33.54 -15.67
N GLN A 42 -1.40 34.53 -16.38
CA GLN A 42 -1.94 35.75 -15.79
C GLN A 42 -3.44 35.68 -15.46
N THR A 43 -4.12 34.60 -15.84
CA THR A 43 -5.57 34.43 -15.70
C THR A 43 -5.96 33.24 -14.78
N LEU A 44 -5.01 32.75 -14.01
CA LEU A 44 -5.30 31.67 -13.08
C LEU A 44 -6.34 32.10 -12.03
N PRO A 45 -7.35 31.27 -11.76
CA PRO A 45 -8.37 31.60 -10.79
C PRO A 45 -7.77 31.70 -9.38
N ASP A 46 -8.33 32.60 -8.56
CA ASP A 46 -8.02 32.60 -7.13
C ASP A 46 -8.59 31.34 -6.47
N LEU A 47 -7.69 30.47 -6.01
CA LEU A 47 -8.03 29.21 -5.34
C LEU A 47 -8.02 29.33 -3.80
N SER A 48 -7.85 30.52 -3.23
CA SER A 48 -7.75 30.72 -1.77
C SER A 48 -8.95 30.17 -1.01
N GLY A 49 -10.16 30.41 -1.51
CA GLY A 49 -11.40 29.88 -0.93
C GLY A 49 -11.46 28.36 -0.97
N TRP A 50 -11.02 27.75 -2.06
CA TRP A 50 -10.94 26.29 -2.20
C TRP A 50 -9.93 25.67 -1.23
N TRP A 51 -8.74 26.26 -1.11
CA TRP A 51 -7.73 25.81 -0.16
C TRP A 51 -8.18 25.97 1.28
N THR A 52 -8.87 27.06 1.62
CA THR A 52 -9.47 27.26 2.94
C THR A 52 -10.46 26.14 3.26
N TYR A 53 -11.33 25.79 2.33
CA TYR A 53 -12.29 24.70 2.48
C TYR A 53 -11.59 23.34 2.67
N LEU A 54 -10.60 23.00 1.83
CA LEU A 54 -9.85 21.75 1.94
C LEU A 54 -9.07 21.65 3.25
N ASN A 55 -8.45 22.75 3.70
CA ASN A 55 -7.71 22.76 4.97
C ASN A 55 -8.67 22.59 6.15
N LYS A 56 -9.84 23.19 6.10
CA LYS A 56 -10.88 22.97 7.11
C LYS A 56 -11.30 21.50 7.21
N ILE A 57 -11.49 20.82 6.08
CA ILE A 57 -11.79 19.39 6.06
C ILE A 57 -10.64 18.58 6.69
N ARG A 58 -9.38 18.91 6.40
CA ARG A 58 -8.22 18.23 6.98
C ARG A 58 -8.12 18.42 8.49
N GLU A 59 -8.50 19.60 8.99
CA GLU A 59 -8.57 19.89 10.40
C GLU A 59 -9.71 19.16 11.12
N ASP A 60 -10.90 19.15 10.51
CA ASP A 60 -12.08 18.52 11.07
C ASP A 60 -12.04 16.98 11.01
N TYR A 61 -11.38 16.42 10.01
CA TYR A 61 -11.27 14.98 9.77
C TYR A 61 -9.81 14.56 9.54
N PRO A 62 -8.95 14.72 10.55
CA PRO A 62 -7.54 14.33 10.41
C PRO A 62 -7.41 12.83 10.19
N LEU A 63 -6.47 12.45 9.34
CA LEU A 63 -6.07 11.06 9.21
C LEU A 63 -5.43 10.60 10.53
N GLY A 64 -6.03 9.62 11.17
CA GLY A 64 -5.58 9.16 12.48
C GLY A 64 -6.01 7.73 12.78
N TYR A 65 -5.64 7.27 13.96
CA TYR A 65 -6.02 5.95 14.47
C TYR A 65 -6.16 5.99 16.00
N ALA A 66 -7.06 5.15 16.52
CA ALA A 66 -7.23 4.99 17.95
C ALA A 66 -6.10 4.12 18.53
N LYS A 67 -5.73 4.37 19.78
CA LYS A 67 -4.90 3.44 20.55
C LYS A 67 -5.71 2.15 20.77
N THR A 68 -5.06 1.00 20.63
CA THR A 68 -5.69 -0.29 20.90
C THR A 68 -5.80 -0.51 22.41
N GLU A 69 -6.96 -1.00 22.88
CA GLU A 69 -7.21 -1.25 24.31
C GLU A 69 -6.39 -2.42 24.85
N ASP A 70 -6.02 -3.36 23.98
CA ASP A 70 -5.23 -4.54 24.32
C ASP A 70 -3.72 -4.27 24.45
N GLY A 71 -3.30 -3.03 24.24
CA GLY A 71 -1.90 -2.59 24.29
C GLY A 71 -1.06 -3.07 23.10
N LEU A 72 -1.66 -3.72 22.11
CA LEU A 72 -0.99 -4.02 20.83
C LEU A 72 -0.81 -2.73 20.04
N GLY A 73 0.25 -2.64 19.27
CA GLY A 73 0.43 -1.52 18.34
C GLY A 73 -0.61 -1.57 17.23
N SER A 74 -1.35 -0.47 17.00
CA SER A 74 -2.21 -0.43 15.83
C SER A 74 -1.38 -0.58 14.55
N PRO A 75 -1.88 -1.23 13.50
CA PRO A 75 -1.17 -1.35 12.23
C PRO A 75 -0.69 -0.02 11.67
N GLN A 76 -1.52 1.01 11.79
CA GLN A 76 -1.22 2.36 11.34
C GLN A 76 -0.02 2.95 12.08
N TYR A 77 0.03 2.80 13.41
CA TYR A 77 1.16 3.23 14.23
C TYR A 77 2.45 2.52 13.81
N VAL A 78 2.39 1.19 13.63
CA VAL A 78 3.56 0.40 13.21
C VAL A 78 4.11 0.90 11.88
N LEU A 79 3.24 1.14 10.89
CA LEU A 79 3.64 1.61 9.57
C LEU A 79 4.20 3.03 9.60
N GLU A 80 3.58 3.92 10.37
CA GLU A 80 4.09 5.27 10.60
C GLU A 80 5.48 5.24 11.23
N ARG A 81 5.69 4.37 12.22
CA ARG A 81 7.01 4.20 12.87
C ARG A 81 8.07 3.61 11.95
N ILE A 82 7.72 2.59 11.15
CA ILE A 82 8.61 2.05 10.12
C ILE A 82 9.05 3.18 9.18
N SER A 83 8.09 3.97 8.67
CA SER A 83 8.37 5.09 7.79
C SER A 83 9.27 6.16 8.44
N ALA A 84 8.96 6.55 9.68
CA ALA A 84 9.72 7.56 10.40
C ALA A 84 11.16 7.14 10.72
N LEU A 85 11.38 5.85 11.04
CA LEU A 85 12.68 5.31 11.39
C LEU A 85 13.55 4.99 10.17
N THR A 86 12.93 4.61 9.06
CA THR A 86 13.66 4.21 7.85
C THR A 86 13.98 5.42 6.95
N GLY A 87 13.15 6.44 6.99
CA GLY A 87 13.33 7.68 6.24
C GLY A 87 12.80 7.62 4.80
N PRO A 88 12.89 8.74 4.07
CA PRO A 88 12.25 8.93 2.77
C PRO A 88 12.95 8.21 1.61
N ASP A 89 14.17 7.69 1.85
CA ASP A 89 14.95 6.99 0.82
C ASP A 89 14.68 5.49 0.75
N ALA A 90 13.91 4.95 1.67
CA ALA A 90 13.51 3.55 1.66
C ALA A 90 12.50 3.26 0.56
N ILE A 91 12.49 2.01 0.11
CA ILE A 91 11.49 1.50 -0.82
C ILE A 91 10.51 0.63 -0.04
N TYR A 92 9.23 0.90 -0.21
CA TYR A 92 8.16 0.17 0.45
C TYR A 92 7.36 -0.60 -0.58
N VAL A 93 7.28 -1.90 -0.41
CA VAL A 93 6.52 -2.78 -1.30
C VAL A 93 5.39 -3.38 -0.50
N SER A 94 4.16 -3.08 -0.86
CA SER A 94 2.99 -3.56 -0.14
C SER A 94 2.32 -4.72 -0.88
N GLY A 95 1.94 -5.74 -0.10
CA GLY A 95 0.97 -6.74 -0.54
C GLY A 95 -0.44 -6.14 -0.67
N VAL A 96 -1.45 -6.99 -0.82
CA VAL A 96 -2.83 -6.57 -1.04
C VAL A 96 -3.71 -6.94 0.15
N GLY A 97 -4.38 -5.94 0.71
CA GLY A 97 -5.26 -6.09 1.87
C GLY A 97 -5.40 -4.78 2.66
N GLN A 98 -5.87 -4.86 3.91
CA GLN A 98 -5.94 -3.68 4.78
C GLN A 98 -4.58 -3.04 4.99
N HIS A 99 -3.52 -3.84 5.13
CA HIS A 99 -2.14 -3.35 5.23
C HIS A 99 -1.70 -2.50 4.03
N GLN A 100 -2.21 -2.78 2.83
CA GLN A 100 -1.99 -1.96 1.64
C GLN A 100 -2.61 -0.56 1.81
N MET A 101 -3.88 -0.50 2.23
CA MET A 101 -4.56 0.77 2.45
C MET A 101 -3.87 1.61 3.54
N TRP A 102 -3.51 0.97 4.66
CA TRP A 102 -2.78 1.64 5.73
C TRP A 102 -1.38 2.08 5.30
N SER A 103 -0.68 1.27 4.51
CA SER A 103 0.63 1.66 3.96
C SER A 103 0.52 2.90 3.08
N ALA A 104 -0.50 2.96 2.21
CA ALA A 104 -0.73 4.12 1.35
C ALA A 104 -1.05 5.40 2.14
N HIS A 105 -1.66 5.27 3.33
CA HIS A 105 -2.05 6.40 4.16
C HIS A 105 -0.96 6.86 5.14
N PHE A 106 -0.21 5.94 5.73
CA PHE A 106 0.65 6.21 6.88
C PHE A 106 2.16 6.11 6.59
N ILE A 107 2.55 5.58 5.43
CA ILE A 107 3.95 5.62 4.99
C ILE A 107 4.18 6.89 4.17
N LYS A 108 5.21 7.65 4.54
CA LYS A 108 5.66 8.79 3.74
C LYS A 108 6.59 8.31 2.63
N HIS A 109 6.23 8.58 1.41
CA HIS A 109 7.04 8.30 0.23
C HIS A 109 7.14 9.56 -0.61
N GLU A 110 8.36 10.04 -0.78
CA GLU A 110 8.66 11.34 -1.39
C GLU A 110 9.16 11.19 -2.84
N LYS A 111 9.49 9.96 -3.25
CA LYS A 111 10.11 9.71 -4.55
C LYS A 111 9.27 8.78 -5.41
N PRO A 112 9.21 9.02 -6.72
CA PRO A 112 8.61 8.07 -7.66
C PRO A 112 9.22 6.67 -7.51
N ARG A 113 8.40 5.63 -7.62
CA ARG A 113 8.79 4.22 -7.51
C ARG A 113 9.27 3.77 -6.12
N HIS A 114 9.16 4.61 -5.09
CA HIS A 114 9.48 4.23 -3.71
C HIS A 114 8.29 3.61 -2.95
N PHE A 115 7.09 3.65 -3.52
CA PHE A 115 5.94 2.88 -3.06
C PHE A 115 5.42 2.00 -4.20
N ILE A 116 5.59 0.68 -4.04
CA ILE A 116 5.31 -0.33 -5.07
C ILE A 116 4.19 -1.23 -4.56
N ASN A 117 3.15 -1.43 -5.35
CA ASN A 117 2.07 -2.33 -5.00
C ASN A 117 1.28 -2.78 -6.24
N SER A 118 0.50 -3.86 -6.11
CA SER A 118 -0.41 -4.33 -7.14
C SER A 118 -1.78 -3.65 -7.01
N ALA A 119 -1.84 -2.33 -7.24
CA ALA A 119 -3.08 -1.56 -7.07
C ALA A 119 -4.13 -1.85 -8.15
N GLY A 120 -3.70 -2.16 -9.37
CA GLY A 120 -4.61 -2.40 -10.50
C GLY A 120 -5.29 -3.76 -10.43
N LEU A 121 -4.52 -4.84 -10.37
CA LEU A 121 -5.05 -6.22 -10.34
C LEU A 121 -5.35 -6.72 -8.92
N GLY A 122 -4.66 -6.21 -7.90
CA GLY A 122 -4.88 -6.62 -6.51
C GLY A 122 -4.33 -8.01 -6.20
N THR A 123 -3.12 -8.32 -6.66
CA THR A 123 -2.50 -9.63 -6.50
C THR A 123 -1.97 -9.83 -5.08
N MET A 124 -2.60 -10.70 -4.31
CA MET A 124 -2.05 -11.15 -3.02
C MET A 124 -0.76 -11.95 -3.25
N GLY A 125 0.22 -11.79 -2.32
CA GLY A 125 1.55 -12.41 -2.47
C GLY A 125 2.53 -11.57 -3.32
N TYR A 126 2.16 -10.36 -3.69
CA TYR A 126 3.00 -9.48 -4.52
C TYR A 126 4.23 -8.95 -3.78
N SER A 127 4.14 -8.69 -2.47
CA SER A 127 5.12 -7.90 -1.74
C SER A 127 6.51 -8.52 -1.69
N VAL A 128 6.63 -9.80 -1.30
CA VAL A 128 7.92 -10.45 -1.12
C VAL A 128 8.71 -10.55 -2.42
N PRO A 129 8.17 -11.12 -3.52
CA PRO A 129 8.91 -11.20 -4.79
C PRO A 129 9.21 -9.83 -5.39
N ALA A 130 8.31 -8.87 -5.26
CA ALA A 130 8.56 -7.53 -5.78
C ALA A 130 9.61 -6.77 -4.94
N ALA A 131 9.64 -6.98 -3.62
CA ALA A 131 10.69 -6.43 -2.75
C ALA A 131 12.06 -7.03 -3.06
N MET A 132 12.13 -8.33 -3.38
CA MET A 132 13.36 -8.96 -3.87
C MET A 132 13.87 -8.25 -5.13
N GLY A 133 12.99 -8.04 -6.10
CA GLY A 133 13.34 -7.33 -7.34
C GLY A 133 13.80 -5.89 -7.07
N ALA A 134 13.10 -5.18 -6.18
CA ALA A 134 13.48 -3.83 -5.78
C ALA A 134 14.86 -3.79 -5.09
N GLN A 135 15.16 -4.76 -4.21
CA GLN A 135 16.43 -4.83 -3.51
C GLN A 135 17.60 -5.16 -4.46
N VAL A 136 17.35 -6.02 -5.46
CA VAL A 136 18.36 -6.32 -6.48
C VAL A 136 18.61 -5.11 -7.39
N GLY A 137 17.57 -4.37 -7.74
CA GLY A 137 17.67 -3.16 -8.54
C GLY A 137 18.29 -1.96 -7.82
N GLU A 138 18.10 -1.89 -6.51
CA GLU A 138 18.58 -0.82 -5.63
C GLU A 138 19.27 -1.41 -4.39
N PRO A 139 20.49 -1.99 -4.56
CA PRO A 139 21.14 -2.78 -3.52
C PRO A 139 21.50 -1.98 -2.26
N ASP A 140 21.73 -0.69 -2.40
CA ASP A 140 22.11 0.21 -1.30
C ASP A 140 20.90 0.79 -0.53
N LYS A 141 19.68 0.50 -0.97
CA LYS A 141 18.46 0.98 -0.34
C LYS A 141 17.93 -0.01 0.71
N ILE A 142 17.25 0.54 1.69
CA ILE A 142 16.44 -0.28 2.60
C ILE A 142 15.12 -0.59 1.89
N VAL A 143 14.82 -1.87 1.71
CA VAL A 143 13.59 -2.32 1.09
C VAL A 143 12.72 -3.06 2.10
N TRP A 144 11.48 -2.60 2.25
CA TRP A 144 10.47 -3.23 3.09
C TRP A 144 9.42 -3.93 2.24
N ALA A 145 9.17 -5.21 2.52
CA ALA A 145 7.95 -5.90 2.13
C ALA A 145 6.94 -5.77 3.28
N ILE A 146 5.82 -5.10 3.04
CA ILE A 146 4.74 -4.94 4.02
C ILE A 146 3.59 -5.82 3.62
N ASP A 147 3.26 -6.78 4.46
CA ASP A 147 2.29 -7.80 4.12
C ASP A 147 1.29 -8.08 5.25
N GLY A 148 0.15 -8.65 4.89
CA GLY A 148 -0.74 -9.30 5.82
C GLY A 148 -0.41 -10.78 5.94
N ASP A 149 -0.83 -11.41 7.02
CA ASP A 149 -0.63 -12.84 7.27
C ASP A 149 -1.16 -13.74 6.15
N GLY A 150 -2.33 -13.43 5.59
CA GLY A 150 -2.89 -14.19 4.47
C GLY A 150 -2.16 -13.96 3.14
N CYS A 151 -1.74 -12.74 2.90
CA CYS A 151 -1.03 -12.36 1.69
C CYS A 151 0.39 -12.95 1.68
N PHE A 152 1.10 -12.85 2.79
CA PHE A 152 2.44 -13.39 2.98
C PHE A 152 2.50 -14.91 2.76
N GLN A 153 1.47 -15.64 3.20
CA GLN A 153 1.41 -17.11 3.03
C GLN A 153 1.41 -17.56 1.56
N MET A 154 1.10 -16.68 0.63
CA MET A 154 1.06 -17.05 -0.79
C MET A 154 2.43 -17.15 -1.45
N THR A 155 3.43 -16.41 -0.94
CA THR A 155 4.78 -16.33 -1.54
C THR A 155 5.92 -16.34 -0.52
N ASN A 156 5.66 -16.78 0.72
CA ASN A 156 6.69 -16.86 1.77
C ASN A 156 7.88 -17.74 1.38
N GLN A 157 7.70 -18.72 0.49
CA GLN A 157 8.77 -19.59 -0.01
C GLN A 157 9.90 -18.83 -0.70
N GLU A 158 9.64 -17.62 -1.20
CA GLU A 158 10.65 -16.78 -1.82
C GLU A 158 11.72 -16.29 -0.82
N LEU A 159 11.47 -16.42 0.48
CA LEU A 159 12.50 -16.19 1.49
C LEU A 159 13.70 -17.13 1.33
N ALA A 160 13.50 -18.35 0.79
CA ALA A 160 14.60 -19.23 0.47
C ALA A 160 15.55 -18.61 -0.57
N THR A 161 14.97 -18.01 -1.62
CA THR A 161 15.74 -17.29 -2.65
C THR A 161 16.47 -16.08 -2.06
N CYS A 162 15.82 -15.34 -1.16
CA CYS A 162 16.43 -14.20 -0.47
C CYS A 162 17.67 -14.62 0.32
N VAL A 163 17.58 -15.69 1.11
CA VAL A 163 18.69 -16.18 1.93
C VAL A 163 19.81 -16.74 1.08
N GLN A 164 19.49 -17.57 0.08
CA GLN A 164 20.48 -18.16 -0.81
C GLN A 164 21.31 -17.13 -1.60
N ASN A 165 20.71 -15.99 -1.92
CA ASN A 165 21.32 -14.95 -2.76
C ASN A 165 21.69 -13.69 -1.97
N ASN A 166 21.61 -13.71 -0.64
CA ASN A 166 21.90 -12.56 0.22
C ASN A 166 21.12 -11.29 -0.17
N ILE A 167 19.82 -11.43 -0.41
CA ILE A 167 18.92 -10.32 -0.72
C ILE A 167 18.27 -9.82 0.59
N PRO A 168 18.76 -8.74 1.21
CA PRO A 168 18.47 -8.39 2.61
C PRO A 168 17.18 -7.58 2.77
N ILE A 169 16.08 -8.00 2.15
CA ILE A 169 14.78 -7.36 2.35
C ILE A 169 14.34 -7.44 3.81
N LYS A 170 13.54 -6.48 4.22
CA LYS A 170 12.86 -6.48 5.53
C LYS A 170 11.40 -6.77 5.31
N VAL A 171 10.84 -7.71 6.09
CA VAL A 171 9.44 -8.11 5.97
C VAL A 171 8.69 -7.73 7.24
N ALA A 172 7.66 -6.92 7.10
CA ALA A 172 6.73 -6.59 8.18
C ALA A 172 5.39 -7.28 7.94
N ILE A 173 5.06 -8.27 8.76
CA ILE A 173 3.79 -9.00 8.67
C ILE A 173 2.79 -8.39 9.65
N ILE A 174 1.75 -7.77 9.13
CA ILE A 174 0.62 -7.26 9.90
C ILE A 174 -0.38 -8.41 10.09
N ASN A 175 -0.22 -9.12 11.21
CA ASN A 175 -0.97 -10.35 11.49
C ASN A 175 -2.24 -10.04 12.30
N ASN A 176 -3.39 -10.18 11.68
CA ASN A 176 -4.71 -10.11 12.32
C ASN A 176 -5.51 -11.43 12.22
N SER A 177 -4.87 -12.50 11.76
CA SER A 177 -5.47 -13.83 11.57
C SER A 177 -6.73 -13.81 10.68
N SER A 178 -6.77 -12.92 9.72
CA SER A 178 -7.96 -12.71 8.90
C SER A 178 -7.62 -12.14 7.52
N LEU A 179 -8.43 -12.46 6.51
CA LEU A 179 -8.49 -11.73 5.26
C LEU A 179 -9.20 -10.39 5.51
N GLY A 180 -8.46 -9.45 6.09
CA GLY A 180 -9.01 -8.26 6.74
C GLY A 180 -9.80 -7.34 5.81
N MET A 181 -9.36 -7.14 4.57
CA MET A 181 -10.09 -6.30 3.59
C MET A 181 -11.43 -6.95 3.20
N VAL A 182 -11.44 -8.25 2.93
CA VAL A 182 -12.68 -8.97 2.59
C VAL A 182 -13.65 -8.94 3.78
N ARG A 183 -13.13 -9.19 5.00
CA ARG A 183 -13.92 -9.10 6.22
C ARG A 183 -14.51 -7.69 6.42
N GLN A 184 -13.76 -6.65 6.14
CA GLN A 184 -14.23 -5.26 6.21
C GLN A 184 -15.41 -5.03 5.26
N TRP A 185 -15.36 -5.56 4.05
CA TRP A 185 -16.47 -5.48 3.11
C TRP A 185 -17.69 -6.28 3.55
N GLN A 186 -17.49 -7.43 4.19
CA GLN A 186 -18.57 -8.19 4.79
C GLN A 186 -19.28 -7.40 5.90
N ASN A 187 -18.52 -6.60 6.67
CA ASN A 187 -19.12 -5.66 7.63
C ASN A 187 -19.93 -4.56 6.97
N LEU A 188 -19.36 -3.93 5.93
CA LEU A 188 -19.91 -2.72 5.32
C LEU A 188 -21.11 -3.00 4.40
N PHE A 189 -21.09 -4.13 3.70
CA PHE A 189 -22.02 -4.37 2.58
C PHE A 189 -22.84 -5.66 2.72
N TYR A 190 -22.53 -6.53 3.68
CA TYR A 190 -23.14 -7.85 3.79
C TYR A 190 -23.67 -8.17 5.20
N ASP A 191 -24.10 -7.17 5.97
CA ASP A 191 -24.73 -7.32 7.28
C ASP A 191 -23.93 -8.23 8.25
N VAL A 192 -22.60 -8.07 8.26
CA VAL A 192 -21.70 -8.85 9.12
C VAL A 192 -21.76 -10.37 8.86
N ARG A 193 -22.26 -10.79 7.71
CA ARG A 193 -22.26 -12.21 7.31
C ARG A 193 -20.87 -12.66 6.86
N TYR A 194 -20.09 -13.14 7.82
CA TYR A 194 -18.74 -13.62 7.57
C TYR A 194 -18.72 -14.97 6.87
N SER A 195 -17.88 -15.11 5.85
CA SER A 195 -17.61 -16.37 5.16
C SER A 195 -16.16 -16.40 4.71
N ASN A 196 -15.44 -17.46 5.09
CA ASN A 196 -14.08 -17.79 4.64
C ASN A 196 -13.02 -16.69 4.84
N THR A 197 -13.19 -15.82 5.83
CA THR A 197 -12.26 -14.72 6.10
C THR A 197 -11.37 -14.93 7.32
N HIS A 198 -11.62 -15.95 8.13
CA HIS A 198 -10.77 -16.34 9.25
C HIS A 198 -9.61 -17.22 8.78
N LEU A 199 -8.39 -16.90 9.20
CA LEU A 199 -7.18 -17.68 8.91
C LEU A 199 -6.75 -18.55 10.10
N LYS A 200 -7.50 -18.53 11.19
CA LYS A 200 -7.33 -19.41 12.35
C LYS A 200 -8.39 -20.50 12.36
N THR A 201 -7.99 -21.68 12.84
CA THR A 201 -8.92 -22.81 12.87
C THR A 201 -9.94 -22.68 13.99
N GLY A 202 -11.21 -23.07 13.71
CA GLY A 202 -12.29 -23.16 14.70
C GLY A 202 -12.38 -24.51 15.43
N HIS A 203 -11.38 -25.41 15.31
CA HIS A 203 -11.42 -26.77 15.85
C HIS A 203 -10.71 -26.86 17.21
N GLY A 204 -11.25 -26.23 18.23
CA GLY A 204 -10.83 -26.37 19.64
C GLY A 204 -9.55 -25.62 20.03
N THR A 205 -8.50 -25.69 19.26
CA THR A 205 -7.26 -24.91 19.45
C THR A 205 -7.06 -23.98 18.29
N GLU A 206 -6.89 -22.68 18.55
CA GLU A 206 -6.53 -21.71 17.51
C GLU A 206 -5.15 -22.07 16.93
N ARG A 207 -5.12 -22.44 15.67
CA ARG A 207 -3.89 -22.74 14.94
C ARG A 207 -3.70 -21.72 13.83
N ILE A 208 -2.68 -20.89 13.99
CA ILE A 208 -2.18 -19.97 12.97
C ILE A 208 -0.71 -20.32 12.72
N PRO A 209 -0.16 -20.07 11.54
CA PRO A 209 1.26 -20.25 11.31
C PRO A 209 2.10 -19.41 12.27
N ASP A 210 3.16 -19.99 12.82
CA ASP A 210 4.17 -19.26 13.56
C ASP A 210 5.18 -18.68 12.57
N PHE A 211 4.99 -17.43 12.19
CA PHE A 211 5.83 -16.77 11.19
C PHE A 211 7.27 -16.55 11.67
N VAL A 212 7.52 -16.49 12.97
CA VAL A 212 8.89 -16.41 13.50
C VAL A 212 9.62 -17.72 13.22
N LYS A 213 9.04 -18.86 13.61
CA LYS A 213 9.62 -20.17 13.32
C LYS A 213 9.76 -20.44 11.83
N LEU A 214 8.80 -19.98 11.02
CA LEU A 214 8.86 -20.11 9.58
C LEU A 214 10.06 -19.32 8.99
N ALA A 215 10.25 -18.08 9.40
CA ALA A 215 11.37 -17.27 8.98
C ALA A 215 12.72 -17.86 9.42
N GLU A 216 12.81 -18.33 10.66
CA GLU A 216 14.00 -19.03 11.20
C GLU A 216 14.31 -20.30 10.40
N ALA A 217 13.29 -21.08 10.01
CA ALA A 217 13.46 -22.27 9.19
C ALA A 217 14.04 -21.96 7.78
N TYR A 218 13.76 -20.77 7.25
CA TYR A 218 14.39 -20.27 6.02
C TYR A 218 15.79 -19.70 6.27
N GLY A 219 16.22 -19.50 7.51
CA GLY A 219 17.49 -18.88 7.86
C GLY A 219 17.41 -17.36 8.00
N CYS A 220 16.23 -16.78 8.10
CA CYS A 220 16.03 -15.36 8.37
C CYS A 220 16.01 -15.06 9.86
N ALA A 221 16.54 -13.90 10.27
CA ALA A 221 16.27 -13.37 11.60
C ALA A 221 14.81 -12.92 11.71
N ALA A 222 14.15 -13.24 12.83
CA ALA A 222 12.75 -12.89 13.02
C ALA A 222 12.48 -12.40 14.45
N LEU A 223 11.54 -11.47 14.56
CA LEU A 223 11.07 -10.92 15.82
C LEU A 223 9.54 -10.85 15.83
N ARG A 224 8.94 -11.13 16.98
CA ARG A 224 7.51 -10.86 17.20
C ARG A 224 7.38 -9.61 18.04
N ILE A 225 6.64 -8.65 17.52
CA ILE A 225 6.32 -7.38 18.19
C ILE A 225 4.84 -7.46 18.56
N GLY A 226 4.57 -7.49 19.82
CA GLY A 226 3.24 -7.44 20.39
C GLY A 226 3.37 -7.03 21.85
N ARG A 227 2.88 -5.89 22.22
CA ARG A 227 3.00 -5.18 23.49
C ARG A 227 4.32 -4.46 23.70
#